data_1116de6a39ebad4709ae4bea87586a81
#
_entry.id   1116de6a39ebad4709ae4bea87586a81
#
_cell.length_a   1.000
_cell.length_b   1.000
_cell.length_c   1.000
_cell.angle_alpha   90.00
_cell.angle_beta   90.00
_cell.angle_gamma   90.00
#
_symmetry.space_group_name_H-M   'P 1'
#
loop_
_entity.id
_entity.type
_entity.pdbx_description
1 polymer ?
#
loop_
_entity_poly.entity_id
_entity_poly.type
_entity_poly.pdbx_seq_one_letter_code
_entity_poly.pdbx_strand_id
1 'polypeptide(L)'
;NKLYNKSVNTLRMFTFYKDGQAYFLQAILKVGNGGVVDNFSSGGMYTYVDDEGTVYAEAIDQMDNKYYKHPISNETIVGFKVPMFKEAVSMVKEAAKVVPEMGYIGWDVAISEDGPVLVEGNCYPGVFQVKPSLVEKKEGIIPKYNKVMQIFGNCYNANNSTIQRNNFN
;
A
#
# COMPACT_ATOMS: atom_id res chain seq x y z
N ASN A 1 8.68 -1.95 17.95
CA ASN A 1 8.97 -0.95 16.90
C ASN A 1 10.48 -0.94 16.58
N LYS A 2 10.91 -1.82 15.63
CA LYS A 2 12.34 -2.07 15.38
C LYS A 2 13.03 -0.92 14.65
N LEU A 3 12.39 -0.26 13.68
CA LEU A 3 13.03 0.79 12.88
C LEU A 3 13.15 2.11 13.65
N TYR A 4 12.06 2.56 14.27
CA TYR A 4 12.06 3.77 15.09
C TYR A 4 11.02 3.63 16.19
N ASN A 5 11.46 3.73 17.45
CA ASN A 5 10.64 3.39 18.62
C ASN A 5 9.88 4.56 19.26
N LYS A 6 10.10 5.79 18.78
CA LYS A 6 9.43 6.99 19.32
C LYS A 6 8.13 7.32 18.59
N SER A 7 7.84 6.66 17.46
CA SER A 7 6.57 6.78 16.75
C SER A 7 6.01 5.42 16.40
N VAL A 8 4.73 5.36 16.14
CA VAL A 8 4.11 4.21 15.47
C VAL A 8 4.49 4.32 13.99
N ASN A 9 5.24 3.33 13.48
CA ASN A 9 5.50 3.24 12.05
C ASN A 9 4.35 2.48 11.40
N THR A 10 3.73 3.05 10.38
CA THR A 10 2.52 2.50 9.76
C THR A 10 2.74 2.11 8.31
N LEU A 11 1.95 1.16 7.84
CA LEU A 11 1.81 0.86 6.42
C LEU A 11 0.68 1.70 5.84
N ARG A 12 0.95 2.44 4.75
CA ARG A 12 -0.11 2.94 3.86
C ARG A 12 -0.36 1.87 2.82
N MET A 13 -1.52 1.21 2.91
CA MET A 13 -1.91 0.09 2.06
C MET A 13 -3.07 0.51 1.15
N PHE A 14 -2.96 0.24 -0.14
CA PHE A 14 -3.98 0.63 -1.11
C PHE A 14 -4.79 -0.57 -1.55
N THR A 15 -6.12 -0.42 -1.50
CA THR A 15 -7.05 -1.41 -2.04
C THR A 15 -7.94 -0.81 -3.11
N PHE A 16 -8.36 -1.66 -4.03
CA PHE A 16 -9.43 -1.38 -4.97
C PHE A 16 -10.54 -2.41 -4.78
N TYR A 17 -11.77 -1.94 -4.61
CA TYR A 17 -12.94 -2.80 -4.47
C TYR A 17 -13.88 -2.62 -5.65
N LYS A 18 -14.32 -3.71 -6.24
CA LYS A 18 -15.32 -3.73 -7.31
C LYS A 18 -15.99 -5.09 -7.41
N ASP A 19 -17.29 -5.09 -7.70
CA ASP A 19 -18.10 -6.29 -7.99
C ASP A 19 -17.93 -7.42 -6.95
N GLY A 20 -17.94 -7.05 -5.67
CA GLY A 20 -17.82 -8.01 -4.56
C GLY A 20 -16.39 -8.43 -4.22
N GLN A 21 -15.38 -7.96 -4.95
CA GLN A 21 -13.98 -8.34 -4.75
C GLN A 21 -13.09 -7.17 -4.33
N ALA A 22 -12.23 -7.41 -3.36
CA ALA A 22 -11.21 -6.48 -2.92
C ALA A 22 -9.82 -6.90 -3.42
N TYR A 23 -9.11 -6.00 -4.08
CA TYR A 23 -7.79 -6.18 -4.63
C TYR A 23 -6.79 -5.34 -3.84
N PHE A 24 -5.72 -5.95 -3.37
CA PHE A 24 -4.58 -5.24 -2.83
C PHE A 24 -3.71 -4.73 -3.98
N LEU A 25 -3.35 -3.45 -3.95
CA LEU A 25 -2.57 -2.83 -5.02
C LEU A 25 -1.12 -2.60 -4.62
N GLN A 26 -0.87 -1.97 -3.48
CA GLN A 26 0.47 -1.58 -3.04
C GLN A 26 0.49 -1.28 -1.55
N ALA A 27 1.66 -1.42 -0.94
CA ALA A 27 1.96 -0.85 0.37
C ALA A 27 3.22 0.02 0.31
N ILE A 28 3.24 1.04 1.15
CA ILE A 28 4.43 1.79 1.53
C ILE A 28 4.57 1.76 3.05
N LEU A 29 5.80 1.75 3.52
CA LEU A 29 6.09 1.86 4.94
C LEU A 29 6.40 3.32 5.27
N LYS A 30 5.65 3.91 6.20
CA LYS A 30 5.93 5.21 6.79
C LYS A 30 6.76 4.99 8.05
N VAL A 31 7.81 5.77 8.20
CA VAL A 31 8.76 5.66 9.32
C VAL A 31 8.97 7.05 9.92
N GLY A 32 8.81 7.15 11.23
CA GLY A 32 9.08 8.41 11.92
C GLY A 32 10.55 8.77 11.89
N ASN A 33 10.85 10.07 11.95
CA ASN A 33 12.21 10.60 11.92
C ASN A 33 12.34 11.82 12.84
N GLY A 34 12.68 11.58 14.10
CA GLY A 34 12.88 12.63 15.10
C GLY A 34 11.63 13.04 15.90
N GLY A 35 10.43 12.85 15.34
CA GLY A 35 9.14 13.16 15.98
C GLY A 35 8.45 11.95 16.60
N VAL A 36 7.22 12.16 17.09
CA VAL A 36 6.36 11.11 17.65
C VAL A 36 5.36 10.55 16.64
N VAL A 37 5.34 11.10 15.43
CA VAL A 37 4.48 10.68 14.31
C VAL A 37 5.34 10.26 13.12
N ASP A 38 4.80 9.39 12.28
CA ASP A 38 5.45 8.91 11.05
C ASP A 38 5.00 9.66 9.79
N ASN A 39 4.14 10.66 9.93
CA ASN A 39 3.62 11.41 8.80
C ASN A 39 4.74 12.12 8.03
N PHE A 40 4.74 11.91 6.72
CA PHE A 40 5.70 12.52 5.80
C PHE A 40 5.72 14.04 5.90
N SER A 41 4.55 14.69 5.98
CA SER A 41 4.42 16.15 6.15
C SER A 41 4.96 16.68 7.48
N SER A 42 5.19 15.80 8.45
CA SER A 42 5.73 16.16 9.77
C SER A 42 7.19 15.74 9.95
N GLY A 43 7.92 15.53 8.84
CA GLY A 43 9.33 15.16 8.84
C GLY A 43 9.59 13.65 8.84
N GLY A 44 8.56 12.81 8.79
CA GLY A 44 8.70 11.37 8.60
C GLY A 44 9.27 11.02 7.22
N MET A 45 9.59 9.76 7.07
CA MET A 45 10.09 9.17 5.83
C MET A 45 9.10 8.12 5.32
N TYR A 46 9.19 7.78 4.04
CA TYR A 46 8.50 6.61 3.51
C TYR A 46 9.41 5.79 2.61
N THR A 47 9.10 4.52 2.49
CA THR A 47 9.79 3.60 1.58
C THR A 47 8.80 2.60 0.99
N TYR A 48 9.23 1.88 -0.04
CA TYR A 48 8.40 0.94 -0.78
C TYR A 48 8.55 -0.48 -0.27
N VAL A 49 7.43 -1.18 -0.23
CA VAL A 49 7.33 -2.58 0.21
C VAL A 49 6.85 -3.41 -0.97
N ASP A 50 7.49 -4.55 -1.19
CA ASP A 50 7.09 -5.51 -2.22
C ASP A 50 5.85 -6.33 -1.79
N ASP A 51 5.38 -7.20 -2.68
CA ASP A 51 4.18 -8.01 -2.44
C ASP A 51 4.38 -9.09 -1.35
N GLU A 52 5.62 -9.34 -0.92
CA GLU A 52 5.97 -10.25 0.18
C GLU A 52 6.22 -9.53 1.52
N GLY A 53 6.10 -8.21 1.55
CA GLY A 53 6.29 -7.39 2.75
C GLY A 53 7.73 -7.00 3.01
N THR A 54 8.62 -7.05 2.00
CA THR A 54 10.02 -6.66 2.15
C THR A 54 10.25 -5.25 1.61
N VAL A 55 10.92 -4.41 2.37
CA VAL A 55 11.36 -3.09 1.91
C VAL A 55 12.45 -3.25 0.87
N TYR A 56 12.21 -2.75 -0.35
CA TYR A 56 13.15 -2.92 -1.47
C TYR A 56 13.88 -1.64 -1.89
N ALA A 57 13.56 -0.50 -1.27
CA ALA A 57 14.16 0.78 -1.61
C ALA A 57 14.58 1.55 -0.36
N GLU A 58 15.50 2.48 -0.52
CA GLU A 58 15.87 3.44 0.53
C GLU A 58 14.65 4.28 0.94
N ALA A 59 14.56 4.65 2.21
CA ALA A 59 13.55 5.59 2.66
C ALA A 59 13.87 7.01 2.16
N ILE A 60 12.84 7.80 1.94
CA ILE A 60 12.92 9.14 1.36
C ILE A 60 12.21 10.11 2.29
N ASP A 61 12.84 11.24 2.59
CA ASP A 61 12.24 12.37 3.30
C ASP A 61 11.68 13.44 2.34
N GLN A 62 11.14 14.53 2.89
CA GLN A 62 10.58 15.64 2.11
C GLN A 62 11.60 16.39 1.23
N MET A 63 12.89 16.31 1.57
CA MET A 63 13.97 16.94 0.83
C MET A 63 14.62 15.98 -0.18
N ASP A 64 14.00 14.83 -0.43
CA ASP A 64 14.50 13.76 -1.30
C ASP A 64 15.84 13.14 -0.85
N ASN A 65 16.21 13.31 0.42
CA ASN A 65 17.33 12.58 0.97
C ASN A 65 16.99 11.10 1.07
N LYS A 66 17.99 10.24 0.79
CA LYS A 66 17.86 8.79 0.80
C LYS A 66 18.50 8.18 2.04
N TYR A 67 17.82 7.21 2.62
CA TYR A 67 18.24 6.54 3.84
C TYR A 67 18.20 5.02 3.67
N TYR A 68 19.37 4.41 3.51
CA TYR A 68 19.54 2.95 3.57
C TYR A 68 19.34 2.44 5.01
N LYS A 69 19.82 3.22 5.98
CA LYS A 69 19.62 3.01 7.42
C LYS A 69 18.89 4.20 8.01
N HIS A 70 18.14 3.95 9.06
CA HIS A 70 17.45 5.01 9.79
C HIS A 70 18.46 5.96 10.46
N PRO A 71 18.38 7.28 10.25
CA PRO A 71 19.42 8.23 10.68
C PRO A 71 19.59 8.33 12.19
N ILE A 72 18.57 7.98 12.97
CA ILE A 72 18.61 8.06 14.44
C ILE A 72 18.87 6.71 15.09
N SER A 73 18.11 5.66 14.69
CA SER A 73 18.24 4.33 15.29
C SER A 73 19.39 3.50 14.70
N ASN A 74 19.91 3.88 13.53
CA ASN A 74 20.89 3.15 12.75
C ASN A 74 20.42 1.76 12.27
N GLU A 75 19.13 1.45 12.42
CA GLU A 75 18.55 0.21 11.92
C GLU A 75 18.49 0.20 10.40
N THR A 76 18.74 -0.95 9.80
CA THR A 76 18.71 -1.12 8.35
C THR A 76 17.27 -1.12 7.85
N ILE A 77 16.96 -0.19 6.93
CA ILE A 77 15.63 -0.04 6.32
C ILE A 77 15.48 -0.96 5.11
N VAL A 78 16.45 -0.93 4.18
CA VAL A 78 16.40 -1.77 2.98
C VAL A 78 16.58 -3.24 3.37
N GLY A 79 15.66 -4.08 2.91
CA GLY A 79 15.60 -5.49 3.30
C GLY A 79 14.82 -5.75 4.60
N PHE A 80 14.32 -4.71 5.27
CA PHE A 80 13.45 -4.90 6.44
C PHE A 80 12.19 -5.64 6.02
N LYS A 81 11.89 -6.72 6.73
CA LYS A 81 10.67 -7.51 6.51
C LYS A 81 9.60 -7.08 7.48
N VAL A 82 8.50 -6.56 6.96
CA VAL A 82 7.34 -6.13 7.76
C VAL A 82 6.70 -7.37 8.38
N PRO A 83 6.60 -7.44 9.72
CA PRO A 83 5.92 -8.55 10.37
C PRO A 83 4.45 -8.61 9.99
N MET A 84 3.87 -9.81 9.94
CA MET A 84 2.42 -10.02 9.72
C MET A 84 1.86 -9.27 8.50
N PHE A 85 2.67 -9.12 7.45
CA PHE A 85 2.28 -8.37 6.26
C PHE A 85 1.10 -9.01 5.51
N LYS A 86 1.09 -10.35 5.44
CA LYS A 86 0.01 -11.09 4.76
C LYS A 86 -1.31 -10.97 5.51
N GLU A 87 -1.25 -10.97 6.83
CA GLU A 87 -2.40 -10.72 7.71
C GLU A 87 -2.92 -9.29 7.53
N ALA A 88 -2.02 -8.30 7.44
CA ALA A 88 -2.40 -6.92 7.17
C ALA A 88 -3.07 -6.78 5.79
N VAL A 89 -2.55 -7.44 4.74
CA VAL A 89 -3.18 -7.48 3.40
C VAL A 89 -4.58 -8.10 3.47
N SER A 90 -4.73 -9.20 4.20
CA SER A 90 -6.04 -9.85 4.39
C SER A 90 -7.01 -8.91 5.10
N MET A 91 -6.58 -8.27 6.18
CA MET A 91 -7.41 -7.35 6.96
C MET A 91 -7.91 -6.17 6.12
N VAL A 92 -7.06 -5.49 5.35
CA VAL A 92 -7.50 -4.35 4.53
C VAL A 92 -8.41 -4.76 3.37
N LYS A 93 -8.26 -5.99 2.85
CA LYS A 93 -9.19 -6.53 1.85
C LYS A 93 -10.57 -6.79 2.44
N GLU A 94 -10.65 -7.32 3.66
CA GLU A 94 -11.93 -7.50 4.35
C GLU A 94 -12.54 -6.14 4.73
N ALA A 95 -11.74 -5.19 5.23
CA ALA A 95 -12.20 -3.84 5.53
C ALA A 95 -12.78 -3.12 4.29
N ALA A 96 -12.19 -3.30 3.11
CA ALA A 96 -12.68 -2.72 1.86
C ALA A 96 -14.09 -3.23 1.46
N LYS A 97 -14.48 -4.43 1.89
CA LYS A 97 -15.82 -4.99 1.64
C LYS A 97 -16.92 -4.36 2.51
N VAL A 98 -16.53 -3.76 3.64
CA VAL A 98 -17.48 -3.12 4.58
C VAL A 98 -17.99 -1.79 4.06
N VAL A 99 -17.21 -1.13 3.18
CA VAL A 99 -17.54 0.16 2.56
C VAL A 99 -17.50 0.05 1.04
N PRO A 100 -18.40 -0.75 0.43
CA PRO A 100 -18.35 -1.11 -0.99
C PRO A 100 -18.49 0.09 -1.94
N GLU A 101 -19.07 1.19 -1.48
CA GLU A 101 -19.21 2.44 -2.23
C GLU A 101 -17.86 3.15 -2.44
N MET A 102 -16.87 2.80 -1.63
CA MET A 102 -15.53 3.36 -1.69
C MET A 102 -14.62 2.43 -2.50
N GLY A 103 -14.66 2.57 -3.83
CA GLY A 103 -13.91 1.69 -4.73
C GLY A 103 -12.39 1.76 -4.56
N TYR A 104 -11.82 2.85 -4.03
CA TYR A 104 -10.39 3.04 -3.85
C TYR A 104 -10.10 3.65 -2.48
N ILE A 105 -9.36 2.94 -1.64
CA ILE A 105 -9.05 3.36 -0.28
C ILE A 105 -7.56 3.16 0.01
N GLY A 106 -6.95 4.15 0.69
CA GLY A 106 -5.65 4.03 1.34
C GLY A 106 -5.83 3.84 2.84
N TRP A 107 -5.40 2.70 3.35
CA TRP A 107 -5.49 2.29 4.73
C TRP A 107 -4.19 2.57 5.47
N ASP A 108 -4.25 3.17 6.65
CA ASP A 108 -3.12 3.22 7.57
C ASP A 108 -3.23 2.05 8.54
N VAL A 109 -2.20 1.21 8.54
CA VAL A 109 -2.15 -0.02 9.32
C VAL A 109 -0.91 -0.02 10.20
N ALA A 110 -1.09 -0.15 11.50
CA ALA A 110 -0.03 -0.43 12.45
C ALA A 110 0.12 -1.94 12.68
N ILE A 111 1.34 -2.38 12.98
CA ILE A 111 1.58 -3.76 13.40
C ILE A 111 1.87 -3.77 14.90
N SER A 112 0.95 -4.33 15.67
CA SER A 112 1.10 -4.58 17.10
C SER A 112 1.67 -5.99 17.37
N GLU A 113 1.88 -6.32 18.64
CA GLU A 113 2.29 -7.68 19.06
C GLU A 113 1.16 -8.69 18.83
N ASP A 114 -0.09 -8.24 18.94
CA ASP A 114 -1.28 -9.09 18.79
C ASP A 114 -1.78 -9.20 17.34
N GLY A 115 -1.20 -8.42 16.41
CA GLY A 115 -1.59 -8.44 15.01
C GLY A 115 -1.64 -7.06 14.36
N PRO A 116 -2.06 -7.00 13.07
CA PRO A 116 -2.27 -5.73 12.38
C PRO A 116 -3.49 -5.01 12.94
N VAL A 117 -3.36 -3.69 13.07
CA VAL A 117 -4.41 -2.78 13.58
C VAL A 117 -4.70 -1.73 12.52
N LEU A 118 -5.97 -1.63 12.13
CA LEU A 118 -6.44 -0.59 11.23
C LEU A 118 -6.53 0.73 12.01
N VAL A 119 -5.76 1.72 11.59
CA VAL A 119 -5.72 3.05 12.22
C VAL A 119 -6.76 3.95 11.58
N GLU A 120 -6.74 4.05 10.24
CA GLU A 120 -7.70 4.86 9.48
C GLU A 120 -7.84 4.38 8.03
N GLY A 121 -8.96 4.76 7.39
CA GLY A 121 -9.19 4.58 5.96
C GLY A 121 -9.39 5.93 5.28
N ASN A 122 -8.66 6.20 4.21
CA ASN A 122 -8.69 7.45 3.45
C ASN A 122 -9.28 7.20 2.06
N CYS A 123 -10.40 7.84 1.75
CA CYS A 123 -11.03 7.78 0.42
C CYS A 123 -10.28 8.62 -0.65
N TYR A 124 -9.52 9.60 -0.20
CA TYR A 124 -8.60 10.39 -1.03
C TYR A 124 -7.18 10.24 -0.50
N PRO A 125 -6.59 9.03 -0.61
CA PRO A 125 -5.26 8.81 -0.07
C PRO A 125 -4.23 9.64 -0.84
N GLY A 126 -3.29 10.24 -0.11
CA GLY A 126 -2.19 10.97 -0.72
C GLY A 126 -1.43 10.11 -1.74
N VAL A 127 -0.86 10.76 -2.74
CA VAL A 127 -0.12 10.07 -3.81
C VAL A 127 1.32 9.91 -3.38
N PHE A 128 1.75 8.67 -3.16
CA PHE A 128 3.14 8.32 -2.94
C PHE A 128 3.71 7.80 -4.25
N GLN A 129 4.35 8.69 -5.00
CA GLN A 129 4.90 8.36 -6.31
C GLN A 129 6.29 7.76 -6.17
N VAL A 130 6.53 6.68 -6.91
CA VAL A 130 7.89 6.21 -7.14
C VAL A 130 8.61 7.28 -7.97
N LYS A 131 9.63 7.90 -7.36
CA LYS A 131 10.48 8.87 -8.06
C LYS A 131 11.57 8.11 -8.84
N PRO A 132 11.57 8.11 -10.18
CA PRO A 132 12.52 7.33 -10.99
C PRO A 132 13.99 7.65 -10.71
N SER A 133 14.28 8.88 -10.27
CA SER A 133 15.63 9.32 -9.88
C SER A 133 16.08 8.75 -8.53
N LEU A 134 15.17 8.25 -7.71
CA LEU A 134 15.45 7.82 -6.34
C LEU A 134 15.33 6.31 -6.14
N VAL A 135 14.63 5.60 -7.03
CA VAL A 135 14.33 4.17 -6.90
C VAL A 135 14.67 3.47 -8.21
N GLU A 136 15.43 2.37 -8.16
CA GLU A 136 15.81 1.59 -9.35
C GLU A 136 14.58 0.92 -9.98
N LYS A 137 13.73 0.31 -9.16
CA LYS A 137 12.50 -0.33 -9.61
C LYS A 137 11.41 0.74 -9.82
N LYS A 138 11.24 1.15 -11.07
CA LYS A 138 10.33 2.23 -11.48
C LYS A 138 8.87 1.75 -11.63
N GLU A 139 8.42 0.87 -10.76
CA GLU A 139 7.05 0.37 -10.78
C GLU A 139 6.19 1.12 -9.76
N GLY A 140 5.19 1.85 -10.27
CA GLY A 140 4.15 2.47 -9.45
C GLY A 140 2.91 1.60 -9.31
N ILE A 141 1.85 2.19 -8.79
CA ILE A 141 0.55 1.52 -8.59
C ILE A 141 -0.22 1.28 -9.90
N ILE A 142 0.03 2.10 -10.94
CA ILE A 142 -0.71 2.08 -12.21
C ILE A 142 -0.67 0.73 -12.91
N PRO A 143 0.47 0.03 -13.05
CA PRO A 143 0.48 -1.28 -13.69
C PRO A 143 -0.39 -2.30 -12.96
N LYS A 144 -0.39 -2.30 -11.63
CA LYS A 144 -1.23 -3.19 -10.82
C LYS A 144 -2.71 -2.84 -10.95
N TYR A 145 -3.05 -1.56 -10.90
CA TYR A 145 -4.40 -1.05 -11.13
C TYR A 145 -4.94 -1.46 -12.51
N ASN A 146 -4.14 -1.27 -13.56
CA ASN A 146 -4.52 -1.65 -14.92
C ASN A 146 -4.75 -3.15 -15.06
N LYS A 147 -3.93 -3.98 -14.41
CA LYS A 147 -4.13 -5.44 -14.38
C LYS A 147 -5.48 -5.81 -13.77
N VAL A 148 -5.87 -5.18 -12.67
CA VAL A 148 -7.19 -5.38 -12.05
C VAL A 148 -8.30 -4.92 -13.00
N MET A 149 -8.17 -3.75 -13.63
CA MET A 149 -9.16 -3.23 -14.58
C MET A 149 -9.29 -4.10 -15.84
N GLN A 150 -8.21 -4.69 -16.33
CA GLN A 150 -8.25 -5.64 -17.45
C GLN A 150 -9.04 -6.92 -17.11
N ILE A 151 -8.92 -7.41 -15.87
CA ILE A 151 -9.73 -8.55 -15.40
C ILE A 151 -11.21 -8.22 -15.55
N PHE A 152 -11.65 -7.03 -15.13
CA PHE A 152 -13.04 -6.60 -15.28
C PHE A 152 -13.45 -6.40 -16.74
N GLY A 153 -12.59 -5.79 -17.56
CA GLY A 153 -12.87 -5.61 -19.00
C GLY A 153 -13.11 -6.94 -19.73
N ASN A 154 -12.36 -7.96 -19.40
CA ASN A 154 -12.54 -9.30 -19.96
C ASN A 154 -13.86 -9.95 -19.49
N CYS A 155 -14.22 -9.81 -18.23
CA CYS A 155 -15.51 -10.30 -17.71
C CYS A 155 -16.70 -9.58 -18.36
N TYR A 156 -16.63 -8.27 -18.59
CA TYR A 156 -17.67 -7.50 -19.25
C TYR A 156 -17.89 -7.93 -20.71
N ASN A 157 -16.81 -8.16 -21.44
CA ASN A 157 -16.86 -8.62 -22.83
C ASN A 157 -17.41 -10.07 -22.94
N ALA A 158 -17.06 -10.96 -22.00
CA ALA A 158 -17.57 -12.32 -21.95
C ALA A 158 -19.10 -12.34 -21.71
N ASN A 159 -19.60 -11.51 -20.78
CA ASN A 159 -21.04 -11.42 -20.49
C ASN A 159 -21.84 -10.84 -21.68
N ASN A 160 -21.30 -9.83 -22.36
CA ASN A 160 -21.96 -9.24 -23.55
C ASN A 160 -21.98 -10.21 -24.74
N SER A 161 -20.97 -11.06 -24.92
CA SER A 161 -20.96 -12.09 -25.96
C SER A 161 -22.01 -13.17 -25.71
N THR A 162 -22.36 -13.46 -24.47
CA THR A 162 -23.41 -14.43 -24.09
C THR A 162 -24.81 -13.86 -24.30
N ILE A 163 -25.01 -12.56 -24.02
CA ILE A 163 -26.30 -11.88 -24.23
C ILE A 163 -26.62 -11.77 -25.73
N GLN A 164 -25.65 -11.51 -26.62
CA GLN A 164 -25.86 -11.45 -28.05
C GLN A 164 -26.21 -12.81 -28.69
N ARG A 165 -25.79 -13.94 -28.11
CA ARG A 165 -26.14 -15.27 -28.60
C ARG A 165 -27.58 -15.71 -28.29
N ASN A 166 -28.20 -15.11 -27.27
CA ASN A 166 -29.56 -15.46 -26.86
C ASN A 166 -30.66 -14.64 -27.58
N ASN A 167 -30.28 -13.67 -28.43
CA ASN A 167 -31.24 -12.81 -29.15
C ASN A 167 -31.41 -13.21 -30.62
N PHE A 168 -30.88 -14.37 -31.06
CA PHE A 168 -31.01 -14.92 -32.43
C PHE A 168 -31.43 -16.40 -32.43
N ASN A 169 -32.51 -16.73 -31.73
CA ASN A 169 -33.26 -17.96 -31.91
C ASN A 169 -34.75 -17.68 -31.80
#